data_145d8088e51aa57f85d4a2fb6068b0b7
#
_entry.id   145d8088e51aa57f85d4a2fb6068b0b7
#
_cell.length_a   1.000
_cell.length_b   1.000
_cell.length_c   1.000
_cell.angle_alpha   90.00
_cell.angle_beta   90.00
_cell.angle_gamma   90.00
#
_symmetry.space_group_name_H-M   'P 1'
#
loop_
_entity.id
_entity.type
_entity.pdbx_description
1 polymer ?
#
loop_
_entity_poly.entity_id
_entity_poly.type
_entity_poly.pdbx_seq_one_letter_code
_entity_poly.pdbx_strand_id
1 'polypeptide(L)'
;WTEQKKAIVNPYRYSYNGKEFQHELRLNLYDYGARNYDPAIGRWLNIDPLAEKSRRFSPYVYALDNPVYFIDPDGMLATPPGDFYDRKGNYLGNDGNKDGRIYLMNAGMRPKSENKDVNWGGTLSEAHSNNLKNNATEIGGLIVLNRTEEGKDFTIGEFKTTGDKPVTGYTVEPGGPATTESGKDKRIPEGVYDLSPHASTKYPGSYKVSNEEVSKDRAILIHAGNNGANTEGCILPGTNKTDSGVSASKPKLKEVYNFINENSKELPVKLIINEKIK
;
A
#
# COMPACT_ATOMS: atom_id res chain seq x y z
N TRP A 1 -49.34 34.62 -22.40
CA TRP A 1 -47.91 34.71 -22.62
C TRP A 1 -47.25 33.69 -21.69
N THR A 2 -46.97 32.49 -22.21
CA THR A 2 -46.22 31.46 -21.52
C THR A 2 -44.74 31.59 -21.94
N GLU A 3 -43.90 32.15 -21.08
CA GLU A 3 -42.45 32.07 -21.24
C GLU A 3 -42.04 30.61 -21.12
N GLN A 4 -41.65 30.02 -22.26
CA GLN A 4 -40.91 28.77 -22.25
C GLN A 4 -39.52 29.04 -21.65
N LYS A 5 -39.31 28.68 -20.38
CA LYS A 5 -37.97 28.62 -19.81
C LYS A 5 -37.13 27.68 -20.66
N LYS A 6 -36.23 28.26 -21.47
CA LYS A 6 -35.18 27.49 -22.16
C LYS A 6 -34.40 26.70 -21.10
N ALA A 7 -34.55 25.40 -21.12
CA ALA A 7 -33.68 24.52 -20.31
C ALA A 7 -32.24 24.84 -20.69
N ILE A 8 -31.42 25.22 -19.71
CA ILE A 8 -30.02 25.38 -19.89
C ILE A 8 -29.47 23.95 -20.07
N VAL A 9 -29.30 23.53 -21.31
CA VAL A 9 -28.67 22.26 -21.63
C VAL A 9 -27.20 22.47 -21.29
N ASN A 10 -26.73 21.81 -20.24
CA ASN A 10 -25.30 21.78 -19.93
C ASN A 10 -24.56 21.12 -21.12
N PRO A 11 -23.67 21.84 -21.84
CA PRO A 11 -23.00 21.27 -23.00
C PRO A 11 -22.00 20.17 -22.64
N TYR A 12 -21.69 19.99 -21.37
CA TYR A 12 -20.77 18.97 -20.88
C TYR A 12 -21.56 17.73 -20.43
N ARG A 13 -21.41 16.63 -21.18
CA ARG A 13 -22.02 15.34 -20.83
C ARG A 13 -21.34 14.69 -19.62
N TYR A 14 -20.08 15.01 -19.38
CA TYR A 14 -19.26 14.43 -18.31
C TYR A 14 -19.11 15.42 -17.17
N SER A 15 -19.35 14.99 -15.91
CA SER A 15 -19.21 15.85 -14.74
C SER A 15 -18.65 15.09 -13.53
N TYR A 16 -19.43 14.70 -12.55
CA TYR A 16 -18.95 14.05 -11.34
C TYR A 16 -18.11 12.80 -11.65
N ASN A 17 -16.85 12.75 -11.15
CA ASN A 17 -15.86 11.68 -11.42
C ASN A 17 -15.61 11.38 -12.92
N GLY A 18 -15.81 12.37 -13.80
CA GLY A 18 -15.64 12.20 -15.24
C GLY A 18 -16.67 11.26 -15.88
N LYS A 19 -17.81 11.02 -15.22
CA LYS A 19 -18.87 10.15 -15.73
C LYS A 19 -19.92 10.89 -16.52
N GLU A 20 -20.52 10.20 -17.49
CA GLU A 20 -21.60 10.75 -18.30
C GLU A 20 -22.85 10.92 -17.44
N PHE A 21 -23.40 12.14 -17.47
CA PHE A 21 -24.66 12.44 -16.80
C PHE A 21 -25.82 12.29 -17.76
N GLN A 22 -26.73 11.36 -17.47
CA GLN A 22 -27.88 11.03 -18.29
C GLN A 22 -29.04 11.94 -17.98
N HIS A 23 -29.26 12.96 -18.80
CA HIS A 23 -30.42 13.88 -18.70
C HIS A 23 -31.69 13.34 -19.37
N GLU A 24 -31.50 12.40 -20.28
CA GLU A 24 -32.55 11.84 -21.10
C GLU A 24 -33.64 11.26 -20.22
N LEU A 25 -34.88 11.48 -20.61
CA LEU A 25 -36.06 11.02 -19.88
C LEU A 25 -36.11 11.48 -18.40
N ARG A 26 -35.33 12.48 -18.03
CA ARG A 26 -35.18 12.98 -16.64
C ARG A 26 -34.60 11.92 -15.67
N LEU A 27 -33.76 11.04 -16.17
CA LEU A 27 -33.12 10.00 -15.34
C LEU A 27 -32.23 10.61 -14.26
N ASN A 28 -31.44 11.65 -14.61
CA ASN A 28 -30.52 12.36 -13.71
C ASN A 28 -29.52 11.41 -13.00
N LEU A 29 -29.03 10.42 -13.72
CA LEU A 29 -28.12 9.41 -13.24
C LEU A 29 -26.73 9.60 -13.84
N TYR A 30 -25.71 9.07 -13.18
CA TYR A 30 -24.37 8.92 -13.76
C TYR A 30 -24.16 7.49 -14.23
N ASP A 31 -23.72 7.34 -15.48
CA ASP A 31 -23.35 6.05 -16.05
C ASP A 31 -21.90 5.73 -15.72
N TYR A 32 -21.69 4.67 -14.93
CA TYR A 32 -20.37 4.15 -14.59
C TYR A 32 -19.99 2.88 -15.40
N GLY A 33 -20.84 2.46 -16.31
CA GLY A 33 -20.69 1.27 -17.14
C GLY A 33 -21.41 0.06 -16.52
N ALA A 34 -20.92 -0.50 -15.45
CA ALA A 34 -21.55 -1.67 -14.81
C ALA A 34 -22.80 -1.31 -13.98
N ARG A 35 -22.85 -0.09 -13.43
CA ARG A 35 -23.96 0.41 -12.60
C ARG A 35 -24.27 1.87 -12.89
N ASN A 36 -25.49 2.28 -12.55
CA ASN A 36 -25.94 3.67 -12.61
C ASN A 36 -25.98 4.25 -11.20
N TYR A 37 -25.29 5.39 -11.01
CA TYR A 37 -25.23 6.10 -9.75
C TYR A 37 -26.31 7.18 -9.68
N ASP A 38 -27.11 7.17 -8.63
CA ASP A 38 -28.10 8.19 -8.33
C ASP A 38 -27.53 9.20 -7.32
N PRO A 39 -27.18 10.42 -7.74
CA PRO A 39 -26.62 11.44 -6.86
C PRO A 39 -27.62 11.98 -5.84
N ALA A 40 -28.94 11.82 -6.08
CA ALA A 40 -29.97 12.31 -5.16
C ALA A 40 -30.04 11.46 -3.88
N ILE A 41 -29.72 10.17 -3.98
CA ILE A 41 -29.72 9.25 -2.84
C ILE A 41 -28.33 8.76 -2.46
N GLY A 42 -27.28 9.10 -3.25
CA GLY A 42 -25.90 8.71 -3.00
C GLY A 42 -25.63 7.22 -3.13
N ARG A 43 -26.37 6.50 -4.00
CA ARG A 43 -26.31 5.04 -4.11
C ARG A 43 -26.38 4.55 -5.56
N TRP A 44 -25.97 3.29 -5.74
CA TRP A 44 -26.22 2.58 -6.97
C TRP A 44 -27.69 2.19 -7.09
N LEU A 45 -28.23 2.22 -8.32
CA LEU A 45 -29.58 1.70 -8.62
C LEU A 45 -29.58 0.21 -8.92
N ASN A 46 -28.42 -0.33 -9.32
CA ASN A 46 -28.25 -1.73 -9.70
C ASN A 46 -27.48 -2.48 -8.62
N ILE A 47 -27.75 -3.77 -8.48
CA ILE A 47 -26.96 -4.66 -7.60
C ILE A 47 -25.52 -4.74 -8.08
N ASP A 48 -24.59 -4.72 -7.15
CA ASP A 48 -23.16 -4.88 -7.42
C ASP A 48 -22.89 -6.25 -8.08
N PRO A 49 -22.32 -6.28 -9.30
CA PRO A 49 -21.94 -7.55 -9.94
C PRO A 49 -20.91 -8.35 -9.13
N LEU A 50 -20.14 -7.68 -8.25
CA LEU A 50 -19.14 -8.28 -7.38
C LEU A 50 -19.54 -8.28 -5.89
N ALA A 51 -20.84 -8.22 -5.57
CA ALA A 51 -21.36 -8.20 -4.20
C ALA A 51 -20.78 -9.33 -3.32
N GLU A 52 -20.50 -10.50 -3.90
CA GLU A 52 -19.88 -11.62 -3.21
C GLU A 52 -18.47 -11.31 -2.67
N LYS A 53 -17.74 -10.40 -3.29
CA LYS A 53 -16.41 -9.92 -2.82
C LYS A 53 -16.54 -8.91 -1.68
N SER A 54 -17.67 -8.22 -1.58
CA SER A 54 -17.91 -7.12 -0.64
C SER A 54 -19.03 -7.41 0.36
N ARG A 55 -19.15 -8.64 0.85
CA ARG A 55 -20.25 -9.16 1.70
C ARG A 55 -20.58 -8.33 2.95
N ARG A 56 -19.67 -7.46 3.41
CA ARG A 56 -19.88 -6.61 4.59
C ARG A 56 -20.67 -5.34 4.28
N PHE A 57 -20.83 -5.01 3.01
CA PHE A 57 -21.47 -3.78 2.55
C PHE A 57 -22.75 -4.09 1.80
N SER A 58 -23.67 -3.12 1.79
CA SER A 58 -24.86 -3.21 0.95
C SER A 58 -24.45 -3.32 -0.53
N PRO A 59 -25.08 -4.17 -1.34
CA PRO A 59 -24.79 -4.25 -2.77
C PRO A 59 -25.16 -2.97 -3.57
N TYR A 60 -25.79 -2.00 -2.91
CA TYR A 60 -26.13 -0.69 -3.47
C TYR A 60 -25.26 0.45 -2.93
N VAL A 61 -24.28 0.16 -2.06
CA VAL A 61 -23.42 1.19 -1.48
C VAL A 61 -22.48 1.78 -2.53
N TYR A 62 -22.45 3.10 -2.64
CA TYR A 62 -21.49 3.82 -3.46
C TYR A 62 -20.26 4.14 -2.62
N ALA A 63 -19.07 3.83 -3.15
CA ALA A 63 -17.79 4.18 -2.53
C ALA A 63 -17.70 3.83 -1.03
N LEU A 64 -18.28 2.70 -0.60
CA LEU A 64 -18.30 2.22 0.79
C LEU A 64 -18.82 3.25 1.81
N ASP A 65 -19.78 4.10 1.41
CA ASP A 65 -20.29 5.26 2.16
C ASP A 65 -19.21 6.31 2.53
N ASN A 66 -18.07 6.30 1.84
CA ASN A 66 -16.99 7.27 2.00
C ASN A 66 -16.45 7.76 0.63
N PRO A 67 -17.23 8.55 -0.13
CA PRO A 67 -16.85 9.02 -1.47
C PRO A 67 -15.75 10.08 -1.48
N VAL A 68 -15.28 10.51 -0.31
CA VAL A 68 -14.09 11.37 -0.18
C VAL A 68 -12.81 10.55 -0.33
N TYR A 69 -12.84 9.28 0.11
CA TYR A 69 -11.67 8.38 0.10
C TYR A 69 -11.76 7.31 -0.99
N PHE A 70 -12.95 6.78 -1.27
CA PHE A 70 -13.16 5.74 -2.29
C PHE A 70 -13.91 6.28 -3.50
N ILE A 71 -13.55 5.83 -4.68
CA ILE A 71 -14.38 5.87 -5.87
C ILE A 71 -14.57 4.46 -6.42
N ASP A 72 -15.53 4.30 -7.29
CA ASP A 72 -15.75 3.09 -8.06
C ASP A 72 -15.56 3.48 -9.53
N PRO A 73 -14.45 3.12 -10.18
CA PRO A 73 -14.12 3.64 -11.51
C PRO A 73 -15.04 3.14 -12.62
N ASP A 74 -15.54 1.93 -12.50
CA ASP A 74 -16.32 1.24 -13.54
C ASP A 74 -17.70 0.76 -13.05
N GLY A 75 -18.04 1.07 -11.80
CA GLY A 75 -19.28 0.64 -11.19
C GLY A 75 -19.27 -0.83 -10.74
N MET A 76 -18.10 -1.43 -10.49
CA MET A 76 -17.97 -2.83 -10.04
C MET A 76 -17.40 -2.98 -8.63
N LEU A 77 -16.35 -2.21 -8.31
CA LEU A 77 -15.67 -2.33 -7.01
C LEU A 77 -15.13 -0.97 -6.57
N ALA A 78 -15.54 -0.52 -5.39
CA ALA A 78 -14.91 0.62 -4.75
C ALA A 78 -13.51 0.24 -4.27
N THR A 79 -12.48 0.89 -4.81
CA THR A 79 -11.08 0.63 -4.50
C THR A 79 -10.39 1.90 -4.00
N PRO A 80 -9.35 1.80 -3.15
CA PRO A 80 -8.51 2.95 -2.84
C PRO A 80 -7.73 3.40 -4.09
N PRO A 81 -7.32 4.67 -4.17
CA PRO A 81 -6.56 5.19 -5.30
C PRO A 81 -5.24 4.44 -5.49
N GLY A 82 -4.71 4.44 -6.71
CA GLY A 82 -3.35 3.99 -6.99
C GLY A 82 -2.34 4.88 -6.27
N ASP A 83 -1.66 4.32 -5.28
CA ASP A 83 -0.79 5.04 -4.36
C ASP A 83 0.67 5.02 -4.82
N PHE A 84 1.33 6.17 -4.83
CA PHE A 84 2.75 6.30 -5.15
C PHE A 84 3.59 6.44 -3.90
N TYR A 85 4.67 5.67 -3.84
CA TYR A 85 5.65 5.72 -2.75
C TYR A 85 7.07 5.91 -3.29
N ASP A 86 7.88 6.70 -2.58
CA ASP A 86 9.31 6.78 -2.86
C ASP A 86 10.06 5.55 -2.28
N ARG A 87 11.36 5.45 -2.58
CA ARG A 87 12.19 4.34 -2.10
C ARG A 87 12.51 4.37 -0.59
N LYS A 88 12.04 5.38 0.12
CA LYS A 88 12.04 5.46 1.60
C LYS A 88 10.68 5.14 2.19
N GLY A 89 9.68 4.81 1.35
CA GLY A 89 8.31 4.51 1.76
C GLY A 89 7.50 5.75 2.13
N ASN A 90 7.95 6.94 1.75
CA ASN A 90 7.13 8.12 1.90
C ASN A 90 6.04 8.13 0.83
N TYR A 91 4.83 8.42 1.25
CA TYR A 91 3.68 8.58 0.36
C TYR A 91 3.82 9.86 -0.47
N LEU A 92 3.74 9.74 -1.78
CA LEU A 92 3.88 10.85 -2.72
C LEU A 92 2.55 11.40 -3.20
N GLY A 93 1.48 10.65 -3.05
CA GLY A 93 0.15 10.97 -3.54
C GLY A 93 -0.48 9.81 -4.30
N ASN A 94 -1.66 10.05 -4.87
CA ASN A 94 -2.41 9.07 -5.65
C ASN A 94 -2.80 9.62 -7.02
N ASP A 95 -3.15 8.73 -7.95
CA ASP A 95 -3.54 9.11 -9.30
C ASP A 95 -5.04 9.41 -9.47
N GLY A 96 -5.80 9.41 -8.38
CA GLY A 96 -7.25 9.55 -8.40
C GLY A 96 -8.00 8.32 -8.91
N ASN A 97 -7.31 7.34 -9.51
CA ASN A 97 -7.87 6.05 -9.89
C ASN A 97 -7.78 5.11 -8.70
N LYS A 98 -8.90 4.51 -8.33
CA LYS A 98 -8.98 3.67 -7.13
C LYS A 98 -8.98 2.20 -7.51
N ASP A 99 -7.93 1.77 -8.18
CA ASP A 99 -7.72 0.39 -8.61
C ASP A 99 -6.93 -0.44 -7.59
N GLY A 100 -6.59 0.15 -6.44
CA GLY A 100 -5.83 -0.51 -5.38
C GLY A 100 -4.35 -0.73 -5.72
N ARG A 101 -3.87 -0.16 -6.82
CA ARG A 101 -2.50 -0.32 -7.27
C ARG A 101 -1.53 0.48 -6.41
N ILE A 102 -0.36 -0.10 -6.18
CA ILE A 102 0.72 0.54 -5.45
C ILE A 102 1.91 0.66 -6.37
N TYR A 103 2.48 1.85 -6.45
CA TYR A 103 3.61 2.19 -7.30
C TYR A 103 4.80 2.59 -6.45
N LEU A 104 5.89 1.84 -6.56
CA LEU A 104 7.17 2.16 -5.94
C LEU A 104 8.11 2.79 -6.95
N MET A 105 8.61 3.99 -6.67
CA MET A 105 9.54 4.70 -7.56
C MET A 105 10.81 3.90 -7.82
N ASN A 106 11.28 3.90 -9.07
CA ASN A 106 12.50 3.24 -9.49
C ASN A 106 13.74 3.94 -8.91
N ALA A 107 14.88 3.25 -8.89
CA ALA A 107 16.15 3.79 -8.42
C ALA A 107 16.55 5.04 -9.21
N GLY A 108 17.13 6.03 -8.52
CA GLY A 108 17.59 7.29 -9.14
C GLY A 108 16.49 8.32 -9.40
N MET A 109 15.21 7.94 -9.31
CA MET A 109 14.11 8.88 -9.46
C MET A 109 13.83 9.58 -8.13
N ARG A 110 14.00 10.89 -8.13
CA ARG A 110 13.57 11.77 -7.03
C ARG A 110 12.44 12.63 -7.56
N PRO A 111 11.20 12.43 -7.08
CA PRO A 111 10.15 13.40 -7.34
C PRO A 111 10.67 14.75 -6.88
N LYS A 112 10.68 15.74 -7.76
CA LYS A 112 11.08 17.09 -7.36
C LYS A 112 10.01 17.64 -6.43
N SER A 113 10.18 17.42 -5.13
CA SER A 113 9.31 17.97 -4.07
C SER A 113 9.28 19.51 -4.06
N GLU A 114 10.15 20.14 -4.83
CA GLU A 114 10.24 21.59 -5.00
C GLU A 114 9.19 22.16 -5.97
N ASN A 115 8.50 21.32 -6.74
CA ASN A 115 7.42 21.82 -7.59
C ASN A 115 6.18 22.11 -6.73
N LYS A 116 5.99 23.39 -6.40
CA LYS A 116 4.88 23.90 -5.57
C LYS A 116 3.50 23.69 -6.21
N ASP A 117 3.47 23.42 -7.52
CA ASP A 117 2.23 23.20 -8.28
C ASP A 117 1.73 21.74 -8.18
N VAL A 118 2.50 20.86 -7.55
CA VAL A 118 2.13 19.45 -7.34
C VAL A 118 1.54 19.27 -5.95
N ASN A 119 0.33 18.74 -5.89
CA ASN A 119 -0.33 18.38 -4.62
C ASN A 119 0.26 17.08 -4.05
N TRP A 120 1.50 17.15 -3.56
CA TRP A 120 2.18 16.02 -2.94
C TRP A 120 1.43 15.52 -1.70
N GLY A 121 1.23 14.21 -1.61
CA GLY A 121 0.45 13.59 -0.54
C GLY A 121 -1.07 13.60 -0.75
N GLY A 122 -1.54 14.21 -1.85
CA GLY A 122 -2.94 14.22 -2.26
C GLY A 122 -3.16 13.56 -3.63
N THR A 123 -4.26 13.91 -4.28
CA THR A 123 -4.54 13.46 -5.65
C THR A 123 -3.67 14.25 -6.63
N LEU A 124 -2.87 13.54 -7.40
CA LEU A 124 -1.99 14.09 -8.42
C LEU A 124 -2.77 14.36 -9.71
N SER A 125 -2.33 15.35 -10.49
CA SER A 125 -2.88 15.53 -11.84
C SER A 125 -2.54 14.33 -12.72
N GLU A 126 -3.33 14.07 -13.76
CA GLU A 126 -3.12 12.97 -14.70
C GLU A 126 -1.72 13.00 -15.32
N ALA A 127 -1.23 14.18 -15.70
CA ALA A 127 0.11 14.34 -16.27
C ALA A 127 1.21 13.93 -15.28
N HIS A 128 1.06 14.27 -13.98
CA HIS A 128 2.02 13.90 -12.96
C HIS A 128 1.96 12.40 -12.62
N SER A 129 0.76 11.85 -12.47
CA SER A 129 0.60 10.43 -12.19
C SER A 129 1.13 9.56 -13.32
N ASN A 130 0.89 9.92 -14.59
CA ASN A 130 1.44 9.21 -15.73
C ASN A 130 2.98 9.30 -15.78
N ASN A 131 3.56 10.45 -15.45
CA ASN A 131 5.00 10.59 -15.33
C ASN A 131 5.58 9.69 -14.22
N LEU A 132 4.94 9.64 -13.05
CA LEU A 132 5.35 8.75 -11.97
C LEU A 132 5.20 7.28 -12.36
N LYS A 133 4.10 6.86 -12.99
CA LYS A 133 3.89 5.48 -13.47
C LYS A 133 5.00 5.02 -14.41
N ASN A 134 5.43 5.87 -15.34
CA ASN A 134 6.53 5.56 -16.25
C ASN A 134 7.88 5.37 -15.55
N ASN A 135 8.01 5.84 -14.31
CA ASN A 135 9.22 5.85 -13.50
C ASN A 135 9.08 5.05 -12.19
N ALA A 136 8.07 4.22 -12.12
CA ALA A 136 7.77 3.39 -10.95
C ALA A 136 7.55 1.93 -11.36
N THR A 137 7.66 1.04 -10.40
CA THR A 137 7.30 -0.36 -10.52
C THR A 137 6.01 -0.59 -9.73
N GLU A 138 5.03 -1.21 -10.37
CA GLU A 138 3.81 -1.66 -9.71
C GLU A 138 4.12 -2.84 -8.80
N ILE A 139 3.62 -2.80 -7.57
CA ILE A 139 3.86 -3.81 -6.53
C ILE A 139 2.56 -4.21 -5.85
N GLY A 140 2.51 -5.42 -5.30
CA GLY A 140 1.33 -5.92 -4.59
C GLY A 140 1.14 -5.32 -3.20
N GLY A 141 2.23 -4.91 -2.54
CA GLY A 141 2.19 -4.31 -1.22
C GLY A 141 3.56 -3.81 -0.77
N LEU A 142 3.57 -2.98 0.26
CA LEU A 142 4.79 -2.42 0.81
C LEU A 142 4.82 -2.56 2.33
N ILE A 143 5.95 -3.00 2.87
CA ILE A 143 6.30 -2.96 4.29
C ILE A 143 7.40 -1.92 4.45
N VAL A 144 7.21 -0.92 5.29
CA VAL A 144 8.22 0.11 5.59
C VAL A 144 8.69 -0.10 7.01
N LEU A 145 9.97 -0.42 7.19
CA LEU A 145 10.67 -0.59 8.45
C LEU A 145 11.61 0.61 8.67
N ASN A 146 11.39 1.34 9.74
CA ASN A 146 12.28 2.41 10.19
C ASN A 146 13.01 1.94 11.45
N ARG A 147 14.32 1.75 11.40
CA ARG A 147 15.15 1.47 12.57
C ARG A 147 15.31 2.72 13.39
N THR A 148 14.94 2.68 14.65
CA THR A 148 14.84 3.86 15.52
C THR A 148 15.79 3.84 16.70
N GLU A 149 16.21 2.66 17.13
CA GLU A 149 17.09 2.49 18.29
C GLU A 149 18.15 1.40 18.04
N GLU A 150 19.31 1.60 18.61
CA GLU A 150 20.38 0.63 18.62
C GLU A 150 20.96 0.49 20.03
N GLY A 151 21.06 -0.74 20.48
CA GLY A 151 21.78 -1.13 21.69
C GLY A 151 23.00 -1.97 21.32
N LYS A 152 23.71 -2.45 22.33
CA LYS A 152 24.92 -3.25 22.13
C LYS A 152 24.67 -4.50 21.27
N ASP A 153 23.57 -5.22 21.55
CA ASP A 153 23.27 -6.52 20.96
C ASP A 153 21.94 -6.55 20.18
N PHE A 154 21.31 -5.39 19.97
CA PHE A 154 20.03 -5.30 19.29
C PHE A 154 19.86 -4.00 18.51
N THR A 155 19.02 -4.05 17.49
CA THR A 155 18.47 -2.89 16.78
C THR A 155 16.95 -3.01 16.77
N ILE A 156 16.26 -1.98 17.24
CA ILE A 156 14.78 -1.92 17.21
C ILE A 156 14.34 -1.01 16.08
N GLY A 157 13.30 -1.44 15.37
CA GLY A 157 12.62 -0.66 14.35
C GLY A 157 11.11 -0.67 14.54
N GLU A 158 10.45 0.29 13.92
CA GLU A 158 9.01 0.36 13.79
C GLU A 158 8.63 0.06 12.35
N PHE A 159 7.60 -0.75 12.13
CA PHE A 159 7.14 -1.03 10.78
C PHE A 159 5.65 -0.75 10.58
N LYS A 160 5.31 -0.46 9.33
CA LYS A 160 3.93 -0.28 8.85
C LYS A 160 3.79 -0.84 7.44
N THR A 161 2.66 -1.48 7.16
CA THR A 161 2.30 -1.92 5.81
C THR A 161 1.40 -0.90 5.11
N THR A 162 1.31 -0.99 3.79
CA THR A 162 0.27 -0.30 2.99
C THR A 162 -1.09 -0.98 3.14
N GLY A 163 -2.13 -0.35 2.59
CA GLY A 163 -3.51 -0.84 2.57
C GLY A 163 -4.42 -0.19 3.62
N ASP A 164 -5.72 -0.44 3.51
CA ASP A 164 -6.77 0.19 4.33
C ASP A 164 -6.68 -0.16 5.82
N LYS A 165 -6.15 -1.35 6.12
CA LYS A 165 -5.93 -1.84 7.48
C LYS A 165 -4.45 -2.18 7.64
N PRO A 166 -3.59 -1.17 7.81
CA PRO A 166 -2.17 -1.41 7.90
C PRO A 166 -1.80 -2.23 9.12
N VAL A 167 -0.96 -3.24 8.92
CA VAL A 167 -0.29 -3.94 10.00
C VAL A 167 0.85 -3.07 10.51
N THR A 168 0.88 -2.80 11.79
CA THR A 168 1.92 -2.03 12.47
C THR A 168 2.54 -2.84 13.59
N GLY A 169 3.78 -2.54 13.95
CA GLY A 169 4.47 -3.18 15.06
C GLY A 169 5.92 -2.76 15.13
N TYR A 170 6.67 -3.53 15.87
CA TYR A 170 8.10 -3.33 16.08
C TYR A 170 8.88 -4.51 15.50
N THR A 171 10.16 -4.30 15.24
CA THR A 171 11.10 -5.37 14.89
C THR A 171 12.30 -5.34 15.81
N VAL A 172 12.94 -6.49 15.99
CA VAL A 172 14.27 -6.55 16.53
C VAL A 172 15.19 -7.32 15.58
N GLU A 173 16.40 -6.82 15.43
CA GLU A 173 17.49 -7.35 14.62
C GLU A 173 18.79 -7.35 15.46
N PRO A 174 19.89 -7.98 15.04
CA PRO A 174 21.16 -7.88 15.74
C PRO A 174 21.66 -6.43 15.83
N GLY A 175 22.40 -6.11 16.87
CA GLY A 175 23.09 -4.83 17.05
C GLY A 175 24.35 -4.68 16.19
N GLY A 176 24.88 -3.46 16.18
CA GLY A 176 26.09 -3.08 15.46
C GLY A 176 25.89 -2.84 13.97
N PRO A 177 26.98 -2.54 13.24
CA PRO A 177 26.89 -2.06 11.86
C PRO A 177 26.27 -3.10 10.92
N ALA A 178 25.49 -2.60 9.96
CA ALA A 178 24.91 -3.43 8.92
C ALA A 178 25.97 -3.96 7.95
N THR A 179 25.75 -5.13 7.35
CA THR A 179 26.64 -5.71 6.35
C THR A 179 25.86 -6.45 5.26
N THR A 180 26.45 -6.58 4.09
CA THR A 180 25.95 -7.44 3.00
C THR A 180 26.56 -8.85 3.05
N GLU A 181 27.64 -9.05 3.82
CA GLU A 181 28.38 -10.31 3.89
C GLU A 181 27.57 -11.44 4.55
N SER A 182 27.64 -12.63 3.99
CA SER A 182 27.06 -13.84 4.57
C SER A 182 27.90 -14.35 5.75
N GLY A 183 27.27 -15.06 6.70
CA GLY A 183 27.96 -15.65 7.87
C GLY A 183 28.40 -14.63 8.91
N LYS A 184 27.88 -13.41 8.85
CA LYS A 184 28.04 -12.39 9.89
C LYS A 184 26.72 -12.22 10.62
N ASP A 185 26.73 -12.31 11.94
CA ASP A 185 25.57 -12.15 12.81
C ASP A 185 25.19 -10.66 12.93
N LYS A 186 24.90 -10.03 11.81
CA LYS A 186 24.62 -8.60 11.66
C LYS A 186 23.39 -8.35 10.81
N ARG A 187 22.70 -7.25 11.08
CA ARG A 187 21.57 -6.80 10.24
C ARG A 187 22.02 -6.45 8.81
N ILE A 188 21.08 -6.47 7.90
CA ILE A 188 21.29 -6.05 6.50
C ILE A 188 21.23 -4.52 6.38
N PRO A 189 21.85 -3.89 5.36
CA PRO A 189 21.81 -2.44 5.14
C PRO A 189 20.40 -1.87 4.96
N GLU A 190 20.26 -0.56 4.99
CA GLU A 190 19.05 0.12 4.51
C GLU A 190 18.89 -0.12 3.00
N GLY A 191 17.65 -0.15 2.52
CA GLY A 191 17.38 -0.35 1.10
C GLY A 191 15.98 -0.90 0.82
N VAL A 192 15.76 -1.23 -0.44
CA VAL A 192 14.54 -1.90 -0.92
C VAL A 192 14.85 -3.36 -1.17
N TYR A 193 14.02 -4.24 -0.65
CA TYR A 193 14.21 -5.68 -0.65
C TYR A 193 13.03 -6.42 -1.25
N ASP A 194 13.34 -7.52 -1.91
CA ASP A 194 12.39 -8.53 -2.34
C ASP A 194 12.06 -9.48 -1.20
N LEU A 195 10.79 -9.90 -1.15
CA LEU A 195 10.33 -10.96 -0.28
C LEU A 195 10.01 -12.20 -1.12
N SER A 196 10.72 -13.29 -0.88
CA SER A 196 10.49 -14.56 -1.60
C SER A 196 10.15 -15.69 -0.63
N PRO A 197 9.18 -16.57 -0.94
CA PRO A 197 8.86 -17.71 -0.10
C PRO A 197 10.09 -18.58 0.17
N HIS A 198 10.23 -19.05 1.40
CA HIS A 198 11.30 -19.94 1.80
C HIS A 198 10.77 -21.25 2.35
N ALA A 199 11.14 -22.35 1.69
CA ALA A 199 10.85 -23.69 2.18
C ALA A 199 11.83 -24.06 3.31
N SER A 200 11.34 -24.06 4.55
CA SER A 200 12.11 -24.40 5.73
C SER A 200 11.29 -25.24 6.70
N THR A 201 11.88 -26.32 7.21
CA THR A 201 11.27 -27.11 8.29
C THR A 201 11.35 -26.39 9.63
N LYS A 202 12.41 -25.60 9.85
CA LYS A 202 12.61 -24.82 11.09
C LYS A 202 11.72 -23.56 11.15
N TYR A 203 11.49 -22.93 10.00
CA TYR A 203 10.70 -21.71 9.88
C TYR A 203 9.66 -21.84 8.76
N PRO A 204 8.62 -22.67 8.95
CA PRO A 204 7.65 -22.94 7.89
C PRO A 204 6.90 -21.66 7.49
N GLY A 205 6.73 -21.46 6.18
CA GLY A 205 6.04 -20.31 5.61
C GLY A 205 6.82 -19.00 5.71
N SER A 206 8.12 -19.03 6.05
CA SER A 206 8.95 -17.83 6.13
C SER A 206 9.27 -17.23 4.76
N TYR A 207 9.68 -15.96 4.78
CA TYR A 207 10.09 -15.22 3.59
C TYR A 207 11.57 -14.84 3.70
N LYS A 208 12.32 -15.07 2.63
CA LYS A 208 13.67 -14.54 2.45
C LYS A 208 13.60 -13.08 2.05
N VAL A 209 14.50 -12.30 2.65
CA VAL A 209 14.73 -10.89 2.36
C VAL A 209 16.03 -10.77 1.57
N SER A 210 15.98 -10.26 0.34
CA SER A 210 17.15 -10.14 -0.54
C SER A 210 17.01 -8.99 -1.53
N ASN A 211 18.12 -8.51 -2.08
CA ASN A 211 18.18 -7.57 -3.19
C ASN A 211 19.47 -7.81 -3.99
N GLU A 212 19.87 -6.87 -4.85
CA GLU A 212 21.09 -6.99 -5.65
C GLU A 212 22.37 -7.04 -4.80
N GLU A 213 22.38 -6.37 -3.63
CA GLU A 213 23.54 -6.30 -2.72
C GLU A 213 23.52 -7.41 -1.67
N VAL A 214 22.34 -7.86 -1.25
CA VAL A 214 22.15 -8.91 -0.24
C VAL A 214 21.60 -10.15 -0.91
N SER A 215 22.49 -11.12 -1.18
CA SER A 215 22.14 -12.37 -1.84
C SER A 215 21.11 -13.19 -1.06
N LYS A 216 20.29 -13.96 -1.79
CA LYS A 216 19.36 -14.96 -1.22
C LYS A 216 20.09 -16.03 -0.40
N ASP A 217 21.36 -16.29 -0.69
CA ASP A 217 22.18 -17.29 0.01
C ASP A 217 22.58 -16.84 1.42
N ARG A 218 22.49 -15.54 1.70
CA ARG A 218 22.65 -15.02 3.06
C ARG A 218 21.53 -15.48 4.00
N ALA A 219 20.41 -15.96 3.46
CA ALA A 219 19.30 -16.56 4.19
C ALA A 219 18.68 -15.65 5.28
N ILE A 220 18.63 -14.33 5.04
CA ILE A 220 17.90 -13.42 5.92
C ILE A 220 16.42 -13.69 5.83
N LEU A 221 15.79 -13.98 6.96
CA LEU A 221 14.37 -14.34 7.06
C LEU A 221 13.59 -13.34 7.91
N ILE A 222 12.30 -13.30 7.70
CA ILE A 222 11.35 -12.75 8.67
C ILE A 222 10.84 -13.94 9.48
N HIS A 223 11.09 -14.00 10.80
CA HIS A 223 10.64 -15.11 11.65
C HIS A 223 10.35 -14.67 13.09
N ALA A 224 9.83 -15.56 13.94
CA ALA A 224 9.50 -15.25 15.32
C ALA A 224 10.78 -15.26 16.20
N GLY A 225 10.84 -14.29 17.11
CA GLY A 225 11.84 -14.15 18.15
C GLY A 225 11.64 -12.84 18.90
N ASN A 226 12.19 -12.71 20.09
CA ASN A 226 11.90 -11.58 20.98
C ASN A 226 13.09 -10.66 21.26
N ASN A 227 14.31 -11.08 20.94
CA ASN A 227 15.53 -10.27 21.19
C ASN A 227 16.57 -10.50 20.11
N GLY A 228 17.59 -9.63 20.05
CA GLY A 228 18.66 -9.68 19.06
C GLY A 228 19.49 -10.96 19.10
N ALA A 229 19.62 -11.61 20.25
CA ALA A 229 20.33 -12.88 20.38
C ALA A 229 19.56 -14.08 19.77
N ASN A 230 18.31 -13.91 19.37
CA ASN A 230 17.52 -14.95 18.70
C ASN A 230 17.74 -14.95 17.18
N THR A 231 18.62 -14.14 16.64
CA THR A 231 18.81 -13.98 15.20
C THR A 231 20.25 -13.70 14.81
N GLU A 232 20.66 -14.24 13.68
CA GLU A 232 21.96 -14.05 13.03
C GLU A 232 21.84 -13.08 11.83
N GLY A 233 20.93 -12.12 11.89
CA GLY A 233 20.68 -11.14 10.84
C GLY A 233 19.23 -11.05 10.37
N CYS A 234 18.36 -11.97 10.80
CA CYS A 234 16.96 -12.00 10.44
C CYS A 234 16.14 -10.90 11.17
N ILE A 235 14.99 -10.60 10.63
CA ILE A 235 14.06 -9.57 11.12
C ILE A 235 12.97 -10.25 11.94
N LEU A 236 12.85 -9.89 13.21
CA LEU A 236 11.92 -10.48 14.16
C LEU A 236 10.79 -9.49 14.50
N PRO A 237 9.58 -9.64 13.93
CA PRO A 237 8.47 -8.74 14.23
C PRO A 237 7.84 -9.02 15.60
N GLY A 238 7.31 -7.98 16.25
CA GLY A 238 6.57 -8.07 17.51
C GLY A 238 5.48 -7.00 17.63
N THR A 239 4.52 -7.23 18.53
CA THR A 239 3.43 -6.28 18.77
C THR A 239 3.87 -5.10 19.62
N ASN A 240 4.66 -5.36 20.67
CA ASN A 240 5.13 -4.32 21.57
C ASN A 240 6.66 -4.28 21.59
N LYS A 241 7.21 -3.09 21.77
CA LYS A 241 8.61 -2.86 22.05
C LYS A 241 8.91 -3.18 23.51
N THR A 242 10.11 -3.69 23.78
CA THR A 242 10.70 -3.85 25.11
C THR A 242 12.05 -3.13 25.17
N ASP A 243 12.72 -3.11 26.34
CA ASP A 243 14.02 -2.41 26.51
C ASP A 243 15.13 -2.93 25.60
N SER A 244 15.07 -4.18 25.14
CA SER A 244 16.10 -4.82 24.30
C SER A 244 15.57 -5.70 23.18
N GLY A 245 14.29 -5.53 22.82
CA GLY A 245 13.67 -6.36 21.79
C GLY A 245 12.18 -6.09 21.62
N VAL A 246 11.44 -7.16 21.37
CA VAL A 246 10.00 -7.12 21.10
C VAL A 246 9.27 -8.21 21.90
N SER A 247 7.96 -8.06 22.06
CA SER A 247 7.09 -9.09 22.64
C SER A 247 5.95 -9.46 21.69
N ALA A 248 5.28 -10.56 22.00
CA ALA A 248 4.20 -11.11 21.18
C ALA A 248 4.60 -11.32 19.69
N SER A 249 5.80 -11.83 19.47
CA SER A 249 6.37 -12.00 18.12
C SER A 249 5.58 -12.98 17.25
N LYS A 250 5.16 -14.15 17.78
CA LYS A 250 4.42 -15.17 17.00
C LYS A 250 3.10 -14.64 16.41
N PRO A 251 2.20 -14.00 17.20
CA PRO A 251 0.98 -13.44 16.63
C PRO A 251 1.27 -12.33 15.63
N LYS A 252 2.25 -11.46 15.87
CA LYS A 252 2.61 -10.38 14.94
C LYS A 252 3.19 -10.93 13.63
N LEU A 253 4.03 -11.94 13.70
CA LEU A 253 4.54 -12.64 12.52
C LEU A 253 3.40 -13.20 11.65
N LYS A 254 2.37 -13.77 12.27
CA LYS A 254 1.19 -14.26 11.53
C LYS A 254 0.47 -13.14 10.79
N GLU A 255 0.31 -11.96 11.41
CA GLU A 255 -0.28 -10.79 10.73
C GLU A 255 0.57 -10.35 9.54
N VAL A 256 1.90 -10.28 9.70
CA VAL A 256 2.84 -9.94 8.61
C VAL A 256 2.76 -10.96 7.47
N TYR A 257 2.75 -12.25 7.78
CA TYR A 257 2.64 -13.29 6.75
C TYR A 257 1.30 -13.27 6.04
N ASN A 258 0.20 -13.02 6.74
CA ASN A 258 -1.11 -12.86 6.12
C ASN A 258 -1.09 -11.68 5.14
N PHE A 259 -0.55 -10.53 5.54
CA PHE A 259 -0.39 -9.38 4.65
C PHE A 259 0.41 -9.74 3.39
N ILE A 260 1.57 -10.40 3.53
CA ILE A 260 2.39 -10.78 2.40
C ILE A 260 1.62 -11.77 1.49
N ASN A 261 1.02 -12.83 2.05
CA ASN A 261 0.28 -13.84 1.28
C ASN A 261 -0.91 -13.27 0.51
N GLU A 262 -1.66 -12.34 1.12
CA GLU A 262 -2.84 -11.73 0.51
C GLU A 262 -2.46 -10.81 -0.66
N ASN A 263 -1.33 -10.11 -0.55
CA ASN A 263 -0.92 -9.07 -1.50
C ASN A 263 0.15 -9.53 -2.51
N SER A 264 0.74 -10.73 -2.36
CA SER A 264 1.76 -11.24 -3.30
C SER A 264 1.23 -12.20 -4.38
N LYS A 265 -0.09 -12.24 -4.61
CA LYS A 265 -0.70 -13.19 -5.55
C LYS A 265 -0.36 -12.91 -7.01
N GLU A 266 -0.33 -11.66 -7.40
CA GLU A 266 -0.09 -11.20 -8.78
C GLU A 266 1.21 -10.39 -8.89
N LEU A 267 1.50 -9.58 -7.89
CA LEU A 267 2.62 -8.67 -7.86
C LEU A 267 3.43 -8.85 -6.57
N PRO A 268 4.76 -8.59 -6.59
CA PRO A 268 5.59 -8.79 -5.42
C PRO A 268 5.29 -7.79 -4.31
N VAL A 269 5.30 -8.25 -3.06
CA VAL A 269 5.38 -7.37 -1.90
C VAL A 269 6.85 -6.99 -1.68
N LYS A 270 7.12 -5.70 -1.43
CA LYS A 270 8.45 -5.17 -1.15
C LYS A 270 8.60 -4.78 0.32
N LEU A 271 9.83 -4.87 0.81
CA LEU A 271 10.23 -4.36 2.12
C LEU A 271 11.20 -3.19 1.92
N ILE A 272 10.91 -2.05 2.53
CA ILE A 272 11.85 -0.93 2.64
C ILE A 272 12.40 -0.88 4.06
N ILE A 273 13.71 -0.79 4.18
CA ILE A 273 14.40 -0.59 5.45
C ILE A 273 15.08 0.77 5.42
N ASN A 274 14.79 1.60 6.41
CA ASN A 274 15.40 2.90 6.62
C ASN A 274 16.17 2.92 7.94
N GLU A 275 17.32 3.58 7.93
CA GLU A 275 18.11 3.88 9.13
C GLU A 275 17.72 5.26 9.66
N LYS A 276 17.03 5.31 10.79
CA LYS A 276 16.63 6.56 11.49
C LYS A 276 17.22 6.63 12.92
N ILE A 277 18.18 5.78 13.20
CA ILE A 277 18.92 5.79 14.47
C ILE A 277 19.66 7.12 14.58
N LYS A 278 19.51 7.82 15.72
CA LYS A 278 20.13 9.10 16.01
C LYS A 278 21.44 8.91 16.75
#